data_2e4c21507b6612b9419b15e26538f73b
#
_entry.id   2e4c21507b6612b9419b15e26538f73b
#
_cell.length_a   1.000
_cell.length_b   1.000
_cell.length_c   1.000
_cell.angle_alpha   90.00
_cell.angle_beta   90.00
_cell.angle_gamma   90.00
#
_symmetry.space_group_name_H-M   'P 1'
#
loop_
_entity.id
_entity.type
_entity.pdbx_description
1 polymer ?
#
loop_
_entity_poly.entity_id
_entity_poly.type
_entity_poly.pdbx_seq_one_letter_code
_entity_poly.pdbx_strand_id
1 'polypeptide(L)'
;DDNIMSVHKKVRHLYNFVTCQKYFATRGMTITPADKSDDKREFWRYEDLDYLKRKGVFMPDLGFEVGRLDRRSLYRPLHTQMKPKALLVDELLVPQSRDEAFLGNIRNFLTDLVPYGREEYERVSGLLREVCRKHGLDCDAFDYSYDFRINKMKSDS
;
A
#
# COMPACT_ATOMS: atom_id res chain seq x y z
N ASP A 1 15.23 -2.31 2.46
CA ASP A 1 15.29 -2.02 3.89
C ASP A 1 14.24 -2.82 4.69
N ASP A 2 12.97 -2.77 4.29
CA ASP A 2 11.91 -3.52 4.97
C ASP A 2 11.90 -4.98 4.52
N ASN A 3 11.74 -5.91 5.47
CA ASN A 3 11.79 -7.34 5.20
C ASN A 3 10.78 -8.12 6.06
N ILE A 4 10.06 -9.06 5.44
CA ILE A 4 9.27 -10.09 6.10
C ILE A 4 9.80 -11.44 5.62
N MET A 5 10.10 -12.32 6.57
CA MET A 5 10.58 -13.66 6.28
C MET A 5 9.82 -14.69 7.09
N SER A 6 9.46 -15.80 6.45
CA SER A 6 9.03 -16.99 7.15
C SER A 6 10.24 -17.91 7.38
N VAL A 7 10.34 -18.47 8.57
CA VAL A 7 11.47 -19.30 8.97
C VAL A 7 10.99 -20.72 9.29
N HIS A 8 11.62 -21.73 8.67
CA HIS A 8 11.27 -23.12 8.91
C HIS A 8 11.50 -23.50 10.38
N LYS A 9 10.54 -24.21 10.98
CA LYS A 9 10.53 -24.56 12.42
C LYS A 9 11.82 -25.21 12.95
N LYS A 10 12.55 -25.95 12.11
CA LYS A 10 13.79 -26.64 12.51
C LYS A 10 14.96 -25.69 12.77
N VAL A 11 14.96 -24.49 12.16
CA VAL A 11 16.06 -23.52 12.27
C VAL A 11 15.68 -22.24 13.00
N ARG A 12 14.44 -22.12 13.46
CA ARG A 12 13.94 -20.88 14.10
C ARG A 12 14.71 -20.49 15.37
N HIS A 13 15.34 -21.44 16.07
CA HIS A 13 16.17 -21.16 17.25
C HIS A 13 17.51 -20.51 16.88
N LEU A 14 17.98 -20.70 15.64
CA LEU A 14 19.20 -20.08 15.12
C LEU A 14 18.91 -18.79 14.35
N TYR A 15 17.76 -18.74 13.68
CA TYR A 15 17.39 -17.63 12.80
C TYR A 15 16.04 -17.05 13.22
N ASN A 16 16.08 -15.98 13.98
CA ASN A 16 14.92 -15.22 14.47
C ASN A 16 15.30 -13.74 14.59
N PHE A 17 14.33 -12.88 14.89
CA PHE A 17 14.57 -11.44 14.98
C PHE A 17 15.69 -11.07 15.95
N VAL A 18 15.73 -11.68 17.14
CA VAL A 18 16.74 -11.40 18.17
C VAL A 18 18.13 -11.81 17.73
N THR A 19 18.28 -12.99 17.12
CA THR A 19 19.57 -13.46 16.62
C THR A 19 20.03 -12.63 15.43
N CYS A 20 19.13 -12.26 14.52
CA CYS A 20 19.43 -11.34 13.41
C CYS A 20 19.86 -9.97 13.93
N GLN A 21 19.13 -9.39 14.89
CA GLN A 21 19.47 -8.09 15.49
C GLN A 21 20.90 -8.10 16.07
N LYS A 22 21.25 -9.14 16.83
CA LYS A 22 22.60 -9.30 17.38
C LYS A 22 23.66 -9.41 16.27
N TYR A 23 23.40 -10.24 15.26
CA TYR A 23 24.34 -10.43 14.15
C TYR A 23 24.57 -9.12 13.39
N PHE A 24 23.52 -8.40 13.01
CA PHE A 24 23.64 -7.18 12.26
C PHE A 24 24.30 -6.06 13.09
N ALA A 25 24.08 -6.02 14.41
CA ALA A 25 24.75 -5.10 15.30
C ALA A 25 26.28 -5.25 15.26
N THR A 26 26.81 -6.48 15.11
CA THR A 26 28.28 -6.69 14.94
C THR A 26 28.81 -6.13 13.63
N ARG A 27 27.94 -5.80 12.68
CA ARG A 27 28.26 -5.18 11.39
C ARG A 27 27.95 -3.68 11.34
N GLY A 28 27.64 -3.06 12.48
CA GLY A 28 27.27 -1.64 12.58
C GLY A 28 25.91 -1.31 12.03
N MET A 29 25.02 -2.31 11.82
CA MET A 29 23.67 -2.14 11.32
C MET A 29 22.65 -2.33 12.44
N THR A 30 21.63 -1.47 12.48
CA THR A 30 20.52 -1.58 13.44
C THR A 30 19.28 -2.10 12.75
N ILE A 31 18.70 -3.19 13.28
CA ILE A 31 17.40 -3.71 12.85
C ILE A 31 16.38 -3.38 13.94
N THR A 32 15.25 -2.82 13.53
CA THR A 32 14.13 -2.49 14.40
C THR A 32 12.85 -3.18 13.95
N PRO A 33 11.89 -3.47 14.85
CA PRO A 33 10.56 -3.89 14.45
C PRO A 33 9.87 -2.87 13.52
N ALA A 34 8.89 -3.32 12.74
CA ALA A 34 8.17 -2.47 11.78
C ALA A 34 7.46 -1.28 12.45
N ASP A 35 6.97 -1.46 13.68
CA ASP A 35 6.35 -0.42 14.50
C ASP A 35 7.36 0.45 15.25
N LYS A 36 8.67 0.18 15.09
CA LYS A 36 9.78 0.85 15.78
C LYS A 36 9.70 0.76 17.31
N SER A 37 8.99 -0.23 17.83
CA SER A 37 8.94 -0.52 19.27
C SER A 37 10.26 -1.14 19.75
N ASP A 38 10.45 -1.15 21.08
CA ASP A 38 11.54 -1.88 21.73
C ASP A 38 11.23 -3.38 21.94
N ASP A 39 10.23 -3.90 21.23
CA ASP A 39 9.80 -5.27 21.34
C ASP A 39 10.90 -6.23 20.89
N LYS A 40 11.26 -7.15 21.79
CA LYS A 40 12.35 -8.13 21.60
C LYS A 40 11.84 -9.56 21.39
N ARG A 41 10.58 -9.70 20.89
CA ARG A 41 10.08 -11.05 20.57
C ARG A 41 10.87 -11.65 19.41
N GLU A 42 10.99 -12.96 19.41
CA GLU A 42 11.71 -13.68 18.35
C GLU A 42 10.94 -13.73 17.04
N PHE A 43 9.60 -13.81 17.13
CA PHE A 43 8.68 -13.94 16.00
C PHE A 43 7.41 -13.15 16.25
N TRP A 44 6.79 -12.68 15.16
CA TRP A 44 5.46 -12.10 15.13
C TRP A 44 4.45 -13.12 14.62
N ARG A 45 3.22 -13.02 15.09
CA ARG A 45 2.12 -13.75 14.47
C ARG A 45 1.80 -13.11 13.13
N TYR A 46 1.23 -13.90 12.22
CA TYR A 46 0.87 -13.41 10.89
C TYR A 46 -0.07 -12.19 10.95
N GLU A 47 -1.05 -12.22 11.85
CA GLU A 47 -2.04 -11.17 12.06
C GLU A 47 -1.43 -9.84 12.57
N ASP A 48 -0.26 -9.93 13.21
CA ASP A 48 0.47 -8.76 13.73
C ASP A 48 1.47 -8.18 12.72
N LEU A 49 1.64 -8.83 11.55
CA LEU A 49 2.59 -8.37 10.56
C LEU A 49 2.12 -7.06 9.92
N ASP A 50 3.02 -6.08 9.88
CA ASP A 50 2.88 -4.84 9.14
C ASP A 50 4.06 -4.72 8.17
N TYR A 51 3.77 -4.62 6.88
CA TYR A 51 4.80 -4.45 5.86
C TYR A 51 4.43 -3.28 4.95
N LEU A 52 5.28 -2.27 4.92
CA LEU A 52 5.04 -1.05 4.14
C LEU A 52 3.66 -0.41 4.43
N LYS A 53 3.26 -0.39 5.72
CA LYS A 53 1.94 0.09 6.17
C LYS A 53 0.75 -0.73 5.64
N ARG A 54 1.00 -1.99 5.25
CA ARG A 54 -0.02 -2.93 4.77
C ARG A 54 -0.15 -4.10 5.73
N LYS A 55 -1.39 -4.49 5.99
CA LYS A 55 -1.74 -5.70 6.75
C LYS A 55 -2.45 -6.69 5.84
N GLY A 56 -2.18 -7.98 6.02
CA GLY A 56 -2.93 -9.05 5.34
C GLY A 56 -4.39 -9.00 5.72
N VAL A 57 -5.28 -8.98 4.73
CA VAL A 57 -6.73 -9.05 4.92
C VAL A 57 -7.31 -10.03 3.91
N PHE A 58 -8.05 -11.03 4.40
CA PHE A 58 -8.77 -11.94 3.52
C PHE A 58 -9.92 -11.21 2.83
N MET A 59 -9.96 -11.29 1.51
CA MET A 59 -11.04 -10.73 0.70
C MET A 59 -11.92 -11.86 0.16
N PRO A 60 -13.18 -11.98 0.64
CA PRO A 60 -14.10 -13.01 0.14
C PRO A 60 -14.31 -12.96 -1.38
N ASP A 61 -14.38 -11.76 -1.94
CA ASP A 61 -14.57 -11.55 -3.38
C ASP A 61 -13.40 -12.06 -4.24
N LEU A 62 -12.20 -12.16 -3.66
CA LEU A 62 -11.01 -12.71 -4.32
C LEU A 62 -10.75 -14.17 -3.96
N GLY A 63 -11.11 -14.59 -2.75
CA GLY A 63 -10.80 -15.91 -2.20
C GLY A 63 -9.37 -16.05 -1.66
N PHE A 64 -8.63 -14.94 -1.54
CA PHE A 64 -7.27 -14.91 -1.00
C PHE A 64 -7.00 -13.60 -0.22
N GLU A 65 -5.87 -13.55 0.44
CA GLU A 65 -5.45 -12.40 1.23
C GLU A 65 -4.73 -11.35 0.38
N VAL A 66 -5.00 -10.08 0.68
CA VAL A 66 -4.35 -8.93 0.05
C VAL A 66 -3.77 -7.99 1.09
N GLY A 67 -2.76 -7.24 0.71
CA GLY A 67 -2.15 -6.22 1.55
C GLY A 67 -2.98 -4.94 1.59
N ARG A 68 -3.83 -4.77 2.61
CA ARG A 68 -4.60 -3.53 2.83
C ARG A 68 -3.74 -2.46 3.47
N LEU A 69 -3.59 -1.31 2.79
CA LEU A 69 -2.87 -0.14 3.29
C LEU A 69 -3.59 0.44 4.52
N ASP A 70 -2.89 0.97 5.52
CA ASP A 70 -3.53 1.66 6.64
C ASP A 70 -4.28 2.92 6.17
N ARG A 71 -5.37 3.29 6.87
CA ARG A 71 -6.23 4.40 6.46
C ARG A 71 -5.48 5.73 6.34
N ARG A 72 -4.56 6.03 7.24
CA ARG A 72 -3.81 7.27 7.21
C ARG A 72 -2.92 7.37 5.98
N SER A 73 -2.22 6.29 5.65
CA SER A 73 -1.38 6.22 4.46
C SER A 73 -2.22 6.24 3.18
N LEU A 74 -3.38 5.58 3.18
CA LEU A 74 -4.33 5.58 2.07
C LEU A 74 -4.80 7.00 1.72
N TYR A 75 -5.25 7.78 2.71
CA TYR A 75 -5.82 9.11 2.46
C TYR A 75 -4.76 10.21 2.31
N ARG A 76 -3.53 10.00 2.78
CA ARG A 76 -2.46 11.00 2.73
C ARG A 76 -2.22 11.61 1.35
N PRO A 77 -2.18 10.87 0.22
CA PRO A 77 -1.97 11.45 -1.11
C PRO A 77 -3.07 12.43 -1.56
N LEU A 78 -4.28 12.32 -1.01
CA LEU A 78 -5.38 13.25 -1.32
C LEU A 78 -5.24 14.60 -0.58
N HIS A 79 -4.46 14.65 0.50
CA HIS A 79 -4.27 15.84 1.33
C HIS A 79 -2.89 16.49 1.15
N THR A 80 -1.95 15.80 0.52
CA THR A 80 -0.60 16.31 0.31
C THR A 80 -0.37 16.60 -1.17
N GLN A 81 -0.31 17.88 -1.53
CA GLN A 81 0.20 18.26 -2.84
C GLN A 81 1.73 18.24 -2.80
N MET A 82 2.33 17.21 -3.38
CA MET A 82 3.75 17.29 -3.74
C MET A 82 3.88 18.19 -4.97
N LYS A 83 4.98 18.97 -5.04
CA LYS A 83 5.32 19.66 -6.30
C LYS A 83 5.38 18.62 -7.41
N PRO A 84 4.65 18.83 -8.52
CA PRO A 84 4.70 17.90 -9.64
C PRO A 84 6.15 17.73 -10.08
N LYS A 85 6.56 16.49 -10.24
CA LYS A 85 7.86 16.16 -10.83
C LYS A 85 7.69 16.01 -12.32
N ALA A 86 8.72 16.39 -13.09
CA ALA A 86 8.77 16.03 -14.50
C ALA A 86 8.77 14.49 -14.63
N LEU A 87 7.96 13.97 -15.54
CA LEU A 87 7.96 12.56 -15.91
C LEU A 87 8.90 12.36 -17.09
N LEU A 88 9.65 11.27 -17.06
CA LEU A 88 10.46 10.86 -18.21
C LEU A 88 9.55 10.09 -19.18
N VAL A 89 9.25 10.69 -20.32
CA VAL A 89 8.48 10.07 -21.41
C VAL A 89 9.35 10.12 -22.66
N ASP A 90 9.61 8.97 -23.26
CA ASP A 90 10.45 8.84 -24.46
C ASP A 90 11.78 9.61 -24.36
N GLU A 91 12.50 9.46 -23.24
CA GLU A 91 13.77 10.14 -22.92
C GLU A 91 13.65 11.66 -22.75
N LEU A 92 12.45 12.23 -22.76
CA LEU A 92 12.19 13.63 -22.52
C LEU A 92 11.61 13.85 -21.12
N LEU A 93 12.06 14.90 -20.42
CA LEU A 93 11.47 15.37 -19.17
C LEU A 93 10.23 16.22 -19.49
N VAL A 94 9.05 15.64 -19.30
CA VAL A 94 7.76 16.34 -19.50
C VAL A 94 7.28 16.89 -18.15
N PRO A 95 7.06 18.22 -18.03
CA PRO A 95 6.49 18.80 -16.82
C PRO A 95 5.07 18.27 -16.59
N GLN A 96 4.81 17.75 -15.39
CA GLN A 96 3.46 17.33 -14.98
C GLN A 96 2.71 18.52 -14.38
N SER A 97 1.47 18.73 -14.79
CA SER A 97 0.59 19.73 -14.15
C SER A 97 0.16 19.27 -12.75
N ARG A 98 -0.32 20.21 -11.92
CA ARG A 98 -0.86 19.89 -10.59
C ARG A 98 -2.10 18.99 -10.70
N ASP A 99 -2.93 19.21 -11.69
CA ASP A 99 -4.16 18.45 -11.91
C ASP A 99 -3.85 17.02 -12.34
N GLU A 100 -2.90 16.82 -13.24
CA GLU A 100 -2.42 15.48 -13.63
C GLU A 100 -1.82 14.72 -12.45
N ALA A 101 -1.01 15.39 -11.61
CA ALA A 101 -0.46 14.77 -10.40
C ALA A 101 -1.57 14.38 -9.41
N PHE A 102 -2.59 15.24 -9.24
CA PHE A 102 -3.72 14.94 -8.39
C PHE A 102 -4.58 13.80 -8.93
N LEU A 103 -4.87 13.78 -10.23
CA LEU A 103 -5.58 12.67 -10.88
C LEU A 103 -4.80 11.35 -10.78
N GLY A 104 -3.48 11.39 -10.89
CA GLY A 104 -2.61 10.25 -10.62
C GLY A 104 -2.76 9.71 -9.18
N ASN A 105 -2.83 10.61 -8.19
CA ASN A 105 -3.07 10.23 -6.80
C ASN A 105 -4.46 9.59 -6.62
N ILE A 106 -5.50 10.09 -7.30
CA ILE A 106 -6.84 9.48 -7.28
C ILE A 106 -6.83 8.08 -7.85
N ARG A 107 -6.14 7.84 -8.99
CA ARG A 107 -6.01 6.50 -9.58
C ARG A 107 -5.40 5.51 -8.61
N ASN A 108 -4.29 5.88 -7.98
CA ASN A 108 -3.61 5.04 -6.99
C ASN A 108 -4.48 4.83 -5.75
N PHE A 109 -5.10 5.89 -5.24
CA PHE A 109 -6.00 5.83 -4.11
C PHE A 109 -7.16 4.85 -4.34
N LEU A 110 -7.83 4.93 -5.49
CA LEU A 110 -8.95 4.04 -5.82
C LEU A 110 -8.51 2.58 -5.96
N THR A 111 -7.29 2.33 -6.39
CA THR A 111 -6.72 0.98 -6.42
C THR A 111 -6.47 0.45 -5.01
N ASP A 112 -5.85 1.25 -4.16
CA ASP A 112 -5.56 0.89 -2.76
C ASP A 112 -6.82 0.88 -1.87
N LEU A 113 -7.93 1.44 -2.32
CA LEU A 113 -9.23 1.42 -1.62
C LEU A 113 -9.97 0.09 -1.78
N VAL A 114 -9.71 -0.70 -2.83
CA VAL A 114 -10.40 -1.97 -3.10
C VAL A 114 -10.40 -2.92 -1.89
N PRO A 115 -9.26 -3.11 -1.15
CA PRO A 115 -9.23 -3.99 0.01
C PRO A 115 -10.09 -3.54 1.21
N TYR A 116 -10.75 -2.40 1.12
CA TYR A 116 -11.70 -1.93 2.15
C TYR A 116 -13.14 -2.41 1.90
N GLY A 117 -13.37 -3.06 0.75
CA GLY A 117 -14.65 -3.66 0.38
C GLY A 117 -15.52 -2.75 -0.49
N ARG A 118 -16.54 -3.36 -1.06
CA ARG A 118 -17.45 -2.73 -2.04
C ARG A 118 -18.11 -1.46 -1.52
N GLU A 119 -18.73 -1.55 -0.36
CA GLU A 119 -19.48 -0.42 0.22
C GLU A 119 -18.61 0.83 0.39
N GLU A 120 -17.44 0.66 0.99
CA GLU A 120 -16.50 1.77 1.20
C GLU A 120 -15.95 2.28 -0.14
N TYR A 121 -15.64 1.38 -1.08
CA TYR A 121 -15.18 1.76 -2.41
C TYR A 121 -16.21 2.61 -3.15
N GLU A 122 -17.47 2.17 -3.23
CA GLU A 122 -18.53 2.87 -3.94
C GLU A 122 -18.86 4.23 -3.28
N ARG A 123 -18.92 4.26 -1.95
CA ARG A 123 -19.15 5.47 -1.19
C ARG A 123 -18.06 6.53 -1.44
N VAL A 124 -16.80 6.16 -1.31
CA VAL A 124 -15.68 7.11 -1.40
C VAL A 124 -15.40 7.50 -2.85
N SER A 125 -15.46 6.55 -3.79
CA SER A 125 -15.30 6.86 -5.21
C SER A 125 -16.40 7.81 -5.73
N GLY A 126 -17.64 7.62 -5.25
CA GLY A 126 -18.75 8.54 -5.57
C GLY A 126 -18.50 9.97 -5.08
N LEU A 127 -18.04 10.13 -3.83
CA LEU A 127 -17.69 11.44 -3.29
C LEU A 127 -16.54 12.11 -4.07
N LEU A 128 -15.48 11.36 -4.38
CA LEU A 128 -14.35 11.90 -5.14
C LEU A 128 -14.76 12.29 -6.57
N ARG A 129 -15.60 11.47 -7.23
CA ARG A 129 -16.14 11.78 -8.56
C ARG A 129 -16.91 13.10 -8.52
N GLU A 130 -17.74 13.32 -7.51
CA GLU A 130 -18.50 14.57 -7.35
C GLU A 130 -17.58 15.78 -7.17
N VAL A 131 -16.55 15.65 -6.33
CA VAL A 131 -15.54 16.70 -6.12
C VAL A 131 -14.82 17.02 -7.44
N CYS A 132 -14.32 16.02 -8.15
CA CYS A 132 -13.65 16.21 -9.43
C CYS A 132 -14.56 16.93 -10.44
N ARG A 133 -15.82 16.49 -10.56
CA ARG A 133 -16.80 17.14 -11.46
C ARG A 133 -17.04 18.60 -11.12
N LYS A 134 -17.13 18.96 -9.83
CA LYS A 134 -17.30 20.36 -9.38
C LYS A 134 -16.10 21.23 -9.76
N HIS A 135 -14.93 20.66 -9.88
CA HIS A 135 -13.69 21.36 -10.25
C HIS A 135 -13.29 21.21 -11.72
N GLY A 136 -14.15 20.60 -12.55
CA GLY A 136 -13.86 20.40 -13.97
C GLY A 136 -12.72 19.40 -14.23
N LEU A 137 -12.45 18.51 -13.27
CA LEU A 137 -11.43 17.49 -13.40
C LEU A 137 -12.07 16.18 -13.90
N ASP A 138 -11.55 15.64 -14.98
CA ASP A 138 -11.96 14.35 -15.52
C ASP A 138 -10.92 13.27 -15.16
N CYS A 139 -11.39 12.12 -14.69
CA CYS A 139 -10.54 11.01 -14.27
C CYS A 139 -11.15 9.68 -14.72
N ASP A 140 -10.50 9.03 -15.66
CA ASP A 140 -10.85 7.72 -16.20
C ASP A 140 -10.91 6.61 -15.12
N ALA A 141 -10.22 6.80 -14.00
CA ALA A 141 -10.23 5.82 -12.91
C ALA A 141 -11.62 5.61 -12.30
N PHE A 142 -12.55 6.55 -12.47
CA PHE A 142 -13.94 6.43 -12.04
C PHE A 142 -14.80 5.55 -12.97
N ASP A 143 -14.33 5.23 -14.15
CA ASP A 143 -15.03 4.34 -15.09
C ASP A 143 -14.87 2.86 -14.70
N TYR A 144 -13.91 2.58 -13.84
CA TYR A 144 -13.66 1.24 -13.35
C TYR A 144 -14.48 0.96 -12.08
N SER A 145 -15.51 0.10 -12.23
CA SER A 145 -16.31 -0.37 -11.10
C SER A 145 -15.49 -1.21 -10.12
N TYR A 146 -16.03 -1.43 -8.92
CA TYR A 146 -15.45 -2.36 -7.95
C TYR A 146 -15.26 -3.77 -8.57
N ASP A 147 -16.26 -4.28 -9.28
CA ASP A 147 -16.19 -5.60 -9.91
C ASP A 147 -15.12 -5.69 -10.98
N PHE A 148 -14.95 -4.64 -11.77
CA PHE A 148 -13.87 -4.58 -12.75
C PHE A 148 -12.51 -4.72 -12.06
N ARG A 149 -12.29 -3.99 -10.95
CA ARG A 149 -11.04 -4.05 -10.20
C ARG A 149 -10.80 -5.41 -9.55
N ILE A 150 -11.83 -6.02 -8.98
CA ILE A 150 -11.77 -7.39 -8.45
C ILE A 150 -11.40 -8.39 -9.55
N ASN A 151 -12.04 -8.33 -10.72
CA ASN A 151 -11.74 -9.23 -11.83
C ASN A 151 -10.31 -9.04 -12.35
N LYS A 152 -9.84 -7.80 -12.41
CA LYS A 152 -8.45 -7.51 -12.76
C LYS A 152 -7.48 -8.10 -11.74
N MET A 153 -7.72 -7.94 -10.45
CA MET A 153 -6.87 -8.54 -9.40
C MET A 153 -6.83 -10.07 -9.47
N LYS A 154 -7.95 -10.72 -9.86
CA LYS A 154 -7.99 -12.17 -10.11
C LYS A 154 -7.17 -12.59 -11.31
N SER A 155 -7.13 -11.78 -12.36
CA SER A 155 -6.36 -12.10 -13.57
C SER A 155 -4.87 -11.90 -13.40
N ASP A 156 -4.46 -11.04 -12.47
CA ASP A 156 -3.06 -10.69 -12.21
C ASP A 156 -2.42 -11.60 -11.11
N SER A 157 -3.22 -12.48 -10.49
CA SER A 157 -2.80 -13.45 -9.46
C SER A 157 -2.52 -14.83 -10.04
#